data_ee72924f929583501892ce94b0fd46d3
#
_entry.id   ee72924f929583501892ce94b0fd46d3
#
_cell.length_a   1.000
_cell.length_b   1.000
_cell.length_c   1.000
_cell.angle_alpha   90.00
_cell.angle_beta   90.00
_cell.angle_gamma   90.00
#
_symmetry.space_group_name_H-M   'P 1'
#
loop_
_entity.id
_entity.type
_entity.pdbx_description
1 polymer ?
#
loop_
_entity_poly.entity_id
_entity_poly.type
_entity_poly.pdbx_seq_one_letter_code
_entity_poly.pdbx_strand_id
1 'polypeptide(L)'
;METKTKAVVPAPVLTLHQKLHKAKQSIGKVAKNATNPHFKKSYSDINAITEAVEPILLENGLLLLQPIQGNSVCTQIICIDSNESIESCMELPAGLNPQQVGSAVTYFRRYCLSSLLCLQSLDDDANLASVPVKAAKPGLSKERFEEALVSIQDGKFTIPKLRETFELTDLQNKALMLL
;
A
#
# COMPACT_ATOMS: atom_id res chain seq x y z
N MET A 1 36.93 32.19 -48.53
CA MET A 1 35.80 31.32 -48.29
C MET A 1 35.58 31.25 -46.78
N GLU A 2 34.67 32.07 -46.24
CA GLU A 2 34.35 32.05 -44.80
C GLU A 2 33.31 30.96 -44.55
N THR A 3 33.70 29.93 -43.85
CA THR A 3 32.80 28.90 -43.36
C THR A 3 31.98 29.45 -42.19
N LYS A 4 30.75 29.87 -42.47
CA LYS A 4 29.75 30.19 -41.38
C LYS A 4 29.46 28.94 -40.59
N THR A 5 30.03 28.83 -39.40
CA THR A 5 29.65 27.85 -38.39
C THR A 5 28.21 28.18 -37.96
N LYS A 6 27.24 27.32 -38.32
CA LYS A 6 25.87 27.41 -37.82
C LYS A 6 25.90 27.19 -36.31
N ALA A 7 25.54 28.19 -35.51
CA ALA A 7 25.31 28.05 -34.09
C ALA A 7 24.19 27.03 -33.88
N VAL A 8 24.52 25.91 -33.24
CA VAL A 8 23.52 24.91 -32.81
C VAL A 8 22.79 25.52 -31.63
N VAL A 9 21.55 25.95 -31.86
CA VAL A 9 20.66 26.39 -30.78
C VAL A 9 20.35 25.14 -29.95
N PRO A 10 20.68 25.10 -28.65
CA PRO A 10 20.35 23.95 -27.81
C PRO A 10 18.81 23.74 -27.78
N ALA A 11 18.38 22.50 -27.90
CA ALA A 11 16.97 22.16 -27.80
C ALA A 11 16.41 22.64 -26.45
N PRO A 12 15.18 23.15 -26.41
CA PRO A 12 14.57 23.62 -25.16
C PRO A 12 14.51 22.48 -24.13
N VAL A 13 15.04 22.75 -22.93
CA VAL A 13 14.98 21.80 -21.82
C VAL A 13 13.52 21.66 -21.38
N LEU A 14 12.99 20.43 -21.41
CA LEU A 14 11.64 20.15 -20.98
C LEU A 14 11.52 20.27 -19.45
N THR A 15 10.44 20.87 -18.98
CA THR A 15 10.13 20.94 -17.54
C THR A 15 9.76 19.56 -16.98
N LEU A 16 9.79 19.40 -15.65
CA LEU A 16 9.31 18.22 -14.94
C LEU A 16 7.93 17.76 -15.46
N HIS A 17 6.98 18.69 -15.53
CA HIS A 17 5.61 18.37 -15.93
C HIS A 17 5.49 17.92 -17.39
N GLN A 18 6.27 18.50 -18.30
CA GLN A 18 6.31 18.08 -19.70
C GLN A 18 6.90 16.68 -19.86
N LYS A 19 7.97 16.37 -19.12
CA LYS A 19 8.56 15.02 -19.09
C LYS A 19 7.64 14.00 -18.47
N LEU A 20 6.98 14.35 -17.36
CA LEU A 20 6.02 13.50 -16.70
C LEU A 20 4.79 13.23 -17.58
N HIS A 21 4.29 14.26 -18.28
CA HIS A 21 3.21 14.10 -19.26
C HIS A 21 3.60 13.09 -20.34
N LYS A 22 4.83 13.20 -20.89
CA LYS A 22 5.33 12.25 -21.89
C LYS A 22 5.47 10.83 -21.32
N ALA A 23 6.06 10.69 -20.14
CA ALA A 23 6.19 9.39 -19.47
C ALA A 23 4.83 8.73 -19.23
N LYS A 24 3.83 9.49 -18.77
CA LYS A 24 2.49 8.97 -18.52
C LYS A 24 1.77 8.45 -19.76
N GLN A 25 2.09 8.92 -20.96
CA GLN A 25 1.53 8.37 -22.21
C GLN A 25 2.03 6.95 -22.50
N SER A 26 3.20 6.60 -21.98
CA SER A 26 3.83 5.28 -22.16
C SER A 26 3.53 4.32 -20.99
N ILE A 27 3.15 4.84 -19.81
CA ILE A 27 2.78 4.01 -18.66
C ILE A 27 1.44 3.37 -18.93
N GLY A 28 1.45 2.04 -19.10
CA GLY A 28 0.25 1.23 -19.27
C GLY A 28 -0.42 0.84 -17.96
N LYS A 29 -1.38 -0.10 -18.04
CA LYS A 29 -1.98 -0.72 -16.86
C LYS A 29 -0.98 -1.67 -16.22
N VAL A 30 -0.77 -1.54 -14.92
CA VAL A 30 0.13 -2.44 -14.17
C VAL A 30 -0.59 -3.78 -13.91
N ALA A 31 0.09 -4.88 -14.25
CA ALA A 31 -0.46 -6.22 -14.05
C ALA A 31 -0.53 -6.57 -12.56
N LYS A 32 -1.57 -7.29 -12.16
CA LYS A 32 -1.70 -7.85 -10.82
C LYS A 32 -0.83 -9.10 -10.72
N ASN A 33 0.09 -9.13 -9.76
CA ASN A 33 1.03 -10.23 -9.57
C ASN A 33 0.95 -10.88 -8.17
N ALA A 34 0.19 -10.29 -7.25
CA ALA A 34 0.05 -10.76 -5.89
C ALA A 34 -1.41 -10.97 -5.50
N THR A 35 -1.67 -11.87 -4.54
CA THR A 35 -3.02 -12.13 -4.00
C THR A 35 -3.00 -11.91 -2.49
N ASN A 36 -3.93 -11.10 -1.99
CA ASN A 36 -4.10 -10.92 -0.55
C ASN A 36 -4.80 -12.18 0.02
N PRO A 37 -4.16 -12.92 0.93
CA PRO A 37 -4.72 -14.17 1.46
C PRO A 37 -6.00 -13.95 2.29
N HIS A 38 -6.15 -12.79 2.93
CA HIS A 38 -7.32 -12.47 3.76
C HIS A 38 -8.54 -12.09 2.93
N PHE A 39 -8.36 -11.35 1.85
CA PHE A 39 -9.46 -10.84 1.02
C PHE A 39 -9.63 -11.60 -0.28
N LYS A 40 -8.74 -12.55 -0.61
CA LYS A 40 -8.71 -13.32 -1.87
C LYS A 40 -8.75 -12.43 -3.12
N LYS A 41 -8.27 -11.18 -3.00
CA LYS A 41 -8.20 -10.20 -4.10
C LYS A 41 -6.77 -10.10 -4.62
N SER A 42 -6.63 -10.03 -5.94
CA SER A 42 -5.33 -9.82 -6.59
C SER A 42 -5.01 -8.32 -6.63
N TYR A 43 -3.74 -7.97 -6.43
CA TYR A 43 -3.24 -6.60 -6.49
C TYR A 43 -1.85 -6.57 -7.14
N SER A 44 -1.41 -5.39 -7.60
CA SER A 44 -0.04 -5.17 -8.04
C SER A 44 0.81 -4.82 -6.81
N ASP A 45 1.85 -5.60 -6.52
CA ASP A 45 2.78 -5.26 -5.44
C ASP A 45 3.68 -4.10 -5.85
N ILE A 46 4.47 -3.57 -4.88
CA ILE A 46 5.33 -2.42 -5.13
C ILE A 46 6.41 -2.71 -6.18
N ASN A 47 6.92 -3.95 -6.25
CA ASN A 47 7.95 -4.33 -7.20
C ASN A 47 7.40 -4.32 -8.62
N ALA A 48 6.23 -4.94 -8.86
CA ALA A 48 5.58 -4.93 -10.16
C ALA A 48 5.25 -3.50 -10.64
N ILE A 49 4.84 -2.62 -9.73
CA ILE A 49 4.60 -1.21 -10.06
C ILE A 49 5.91 -0.52 -10.43
N THR A 50 6.96 -0.69 -9.63
CA THR A 50 8.27 -0.07 -9.88
C THR A 50 8.85 -0.57 -11.21
N GLU A 51 8.85 -1.88 -11.45
CA GLU A 51 9.31 -2.48 -12.72
C GLU A 51 8.57 -1.95 -13.95
N ALA A 52 7.28 -1.65 -13.81
CA ALA A 52 6.47 -1.12 -14.90
C ALA A 52 6.72 0.38 -15.19
N VAL A 53 7.05 1.18 -14.16
CA VAL A 53 7.09 2.65 -14.30
C VAL A 53 8.52 3.20 -14.34
N GLU A 54 9.45 2.63 -13.60
CA GLU A 54 10.81 3.18 -13.43
C GLU A 54 11.59 3.27 -14.76
N PRO A 55 11.59 2.26 -15.64
CA PRO A 55 12.26 2.36 -16.93
C PRO A 55 11.73 3.53 -17.76
N ILE A 56 10.41 3.72 -17.78
CA ILE A 56 9.74 4.79 -18.54
C ILE A 56 10.10 6.16 -17.95
N LEU A 57 10.18 6.29 -16.63
CA LEU A 57 10.59 7.52 -15.97
C LEU A 57 12.04 7.86 -16.31
N LEU A 58 12.96 6.89 -16.22
CA LEU A 58 14.37 7.06 -16.53
C LEU A 58 14.61 7.46 -17.99
N GLU A 59 13.91 6.84 -18.94
CA GLU A 59 13.97 7.20 -20.37
C GLU A 59 13.56 8.66 -20.62
N ASN A 60 12.73 9.23 -19.74
CA ASN A 60 12.30 10.63 -19.81
C ASN A 60 13.13 11.56 -18.90
N GLY A 61 14.24 11.10 -18.33
CA GLY A 61 15.11 11.90 -17.45
C GLY A 61 14.45 12.26 -16.12
N LEU A 62 13.62 11.33 -15.60
CA LEU A 62 12.95 11.44 -14.32
C LEU A 62 13.48 10.37 -13.37
N LEU A 63 13.93 10.76 -12.18
CA LEU A 63 14.43 9.86 -11.15
C LEU A 63 13.32 9.61 -10.12
N LEU A 64 13.03 8.33 -9.84
CA LEU A 64 12.09 7.89 -8.80
C LEU A 64 12.87 7.57 -7.51
N LEU A 65 12.49 8.19 -6.41
CA LEU A 65 12.98 7.90 -5.06
C LEU A 65 11.83 7.64 -4.10
N GLN A 66 12.06 6.76 -3.13
CA GLN A 66 11.09 6.47 -2.06
C GLN A 66 11.74 6.55 -0.67
N PRO A 67 12.13 7.75 -0.22
CA PRO A 67 12.77 7.95 1.07
C PRO A 67 11.77 7.83 2.23
N ILE A 68 12.30 7.48 3.41
CA ILE A 68 11.62 7.68 4.69
C ILE A 68 12.14 9.00 5.26
N GLN A 69 11.24 9.96 5.49
CA GLN A 69 11.55 11.29 6.00
C GLN A 69 10.85 11.47 7.35
N GLY A 70 11.62 11.47 8.44
CA GLY A 70 11.06 11.47 9.78
C GLY A 70 10.14 10.27 10.01
N ASN A 71 8.85 10.51 10.22
CA ASN A 71 7.83 9.48 10.40
C ASN A 71 6.97 9.24 9.14
N SER A 72 7.41 9.70 7.97
CA SER A 72 6.64 9.58 6.73
C SER A 72 7.37 8.78 5.68
N VAL A 73 6.63 7.95 4.96
CA VAL A 73 7.07 7.27 3.73
C VAL A 73 6.71 8.16 2.56
N CYS A 74 7.71 8.60 1.81
CA CYS A 74 7.53 9.50 0.67
C CYS A 74 7.85 8.79 -0.65
N THR A 75 7.26 9.27 -1.72
CA THR A 75 7.62 8.98 -3.10
C THR A 75 7.88 10.30 -3.79
N GLN A 76 9.06 10.45 -4.38
CA GLN A 76 9.50 11.65 -5.08
C GLN A 76 9.85 11.33 -6.53
N ILE A 77 9.46 12.20 -7.45
CA ILE A 77 9.90 12.18 -8.83
C ILE A 77 10.67 13.48 -9.10
N ILE A 78 11.93 13.34 -9.49
CA ILE A 78 12.86 14.45 -9.67
C ILE A 78 13.24 14.54 -11.14
N CYS A 79 13.16 15.72 -11.74
CA CYS A 79 13.69 16.01 -13.06
C CYS A 79 15.20 16.22 -12.96
N ILE A 80 16.00 15.37 -13.63
CA ILE A 80 17.46 15.42 -13.55
C ILE A 80 18.02 16.74 -14.10
N ASP A 81 17.39 17.32 -15.13
CA ASP A 81 17.92 18.52 -15.80
C ASP A 81 17.60 19.82 -15.05
N SER A 82 16.43 19.88 -14.36
CA SER A 82 15.97 21.11 -13.69
C SER A 82 16.02 21.05 -12.17
N ASN A 83 16.26 19.88 -11.56
CA ASN A 83 16.11 19.62 -10.13
C ASN A 83 14.69 19.90 -9.57
N GLU A 84 13.71 20.17 -10.43
CA GLU A 84 12.32 20.23 -10.00
C GLU A 84 11.85 18.86 -9.49
N SER A 85 11.02 18.84 -8.45
CA SER A 85 10.46 17.60 -7.92
C SER A 85 8.99 17.73 -7.57
N ILE A 86 8.29 16.60 -7.61
CA ILE A 86 6.95 16.42 -7.03
C ILE A 86 7.02 15.26 -6.05
N GLU A 87 6.18 15.29 -5.02
CA GLU A 87 6.17 14.24 -4.02
C GLU A 87 4.76 13.91 -3.51
N SER A 88 4.63 12.70 -2.96
CA SER A 88 3.47 12.22 -2.20
C SER A 88 3.99 11.50 -0.97
N CYS A 89 3.51 11.88 0.23
CA CYS A 89 3.94 11.30 1.49
C CYS A 89 2.75 10.78 2.30
N MET A 90 2.98 9.71 3.07
CA MET A 90 2.04 9.16 4.04
C MET A 90 2.73 8.97 5.38
N GLU A 91 2.11 9.46 6.44
CA GLU A 91 2.62 9.34 7.80
C GLU A 91 2.39 7.93 8.36
N LEU A 92 3.42 7.36 9.00
CA LEU A 92 3.33 6.06 9.67
C LEU A 92 2.51 6.20 10.94
N PRO A 93 1.56 5.27 11.20
CA PRO A 93 0.79 5.25 12.43
C PRO A 93 1.70 5.12 13.66
N ALA A 94 1.36 5.81 14.73
CA ALA A 94 2.06 5.69 16.00
C ALA A 94 1.88 4.30 16.65
N GLY A 95 2.85 3.87 17.46
CA GLY A 95 2.73 2.65 18.27
C GLY A 95 2.97 1.34 17.53
N LEU A 96 3.47 1.37 16.30
CA LEU A 96 3.83 0.17 15.54
C LEU A 96 5.12 -0.46 16.08
N ASN A 97 5.16 -1.80 16.19
CA ASN A 97 6.40 -2.51 16.41
C ASN A 97 7.26 -2.55 15.12
N PRO A 98 8.58 -2.90 15.19
CA PRO A 98 9.46 -2.88 14.02
C PRO A 98 8.98 -3.69 12.81
N GLN A 99 8.35 -4.85 13.04
CA GLN A 99 7.82 -5.69 11.97
C GLN A 99 6.60 -5.02 11.30
N GLN A 100 5.74 -4.41 12.09
CA GLN A 100 4.58 -3.65 11.59
C GLN A 100 5.03 -2.42 10.79
N VAL A 101 6.10 -1.73 11.25
CA VAL A 101 6.70 -0.61 10.51
C VAL A 101 7.16 -1.07 9.13
N GLY A 102 7.91 -2.19 9.03
CA GLY A 102 8.35 -2.74 7.75
C GLY A 102 7.20 -3.04 6.79
N SER A 103 6.13 -3.63 7.31
CA SER A 103 4.91 -3.89 6.53
C SER A 103 4.22 -2.60 6.08
N ALA A 104 4.09 -1.61 6.98
CA ALA A 104 3.49 -0.32 6.68
C ALA A 104 4.30 0.47 5.64
N VAL A 105 5.64 0.45 5.73
CA VAL A 105 6.53 1.09 4.73
C VAL A 105 6.27 0.51 3.34
N THR A 106 6.24 -0.82 3.19
CA THR A 106 5.96 -1.49 1.91
C THR A 106 4.57 -1.10 1.37
N TYR A 107 3.58 -1.06 2.24
CA TYR A 107 2.22 -0.66 1.91
C TYR A 107 2.15 0.79 1.42
N PHE A 108 2.74 1.73 2.17
CA PHE A 108 2.70 3.16 1.84
C PHE A 108 3.54 3.52 0.61
N ARG A 109 4.69 2.86 0.38
CA ARG A 109 5.44 3.00 -0.87
C ARG A 109 4.56 2.74 -2.09
N ARG A 110 3.75 1.69 -2.04
CA ARG A 110 2.82 1.35 -3.12
C ARG A 110 1.77 2.43 -3.33
N TYR A 111 1.13 2.88 -2.25
CA TYR A 111 0.07 3.89 -2.35
C TYR A 111 0.59 5.27 -2.76
N CYS A 112 1.72 5.73 -2.22
CA CYS A 112 2.32 6.99 -2.61
C CYS A 112 2.68 7.00 -4.10
N LEU A 113 3.30 5.92 -4.62
CA LEU A 113 3.68 5.83 -6.02
C LEU A 113 2.44 5.76 -6.93
N SER A 114 1.48 4.92 -6.59
CA SER A 114 0.25 4.78 -7.37
C SER A 114 -0.57 6.08 -7.40
N SER A 115 -0.65 6.78 -6.27
CA SER A 115 -1.35 8.06 -6.16
C SER A 115 -0.65 9.16 -6.96
N LEU A 116 0.69 9.30 -6.80
CA LEU A 116 1.48 10.34 -7.46
C LEU A 116 1.40 10.24 -8.99
N LEU A 117 1.45 9.01 -9.51
CA LEU A 117 1.35 8.75 -10.95
C LEU A 117 -0.09 8.55 -11.43
N CYS A 118 -1.10 8.60 -10.55
CA CYS A 118 -2.50 8.29 -10.87
C CYS A 118 -2.61 6.97 -11.64
N LEU A 119 -1.93 5.91 -11.16
CA LEU A 119 -1.96 4.61 -11.81
C LEU A 119 -3.35 4.02 -11.69
N GLN A 120 -3.87 3.48 -12.78
CA GLN A 120 -5.10 2.70 -12.72
C GLN A 120 -4.79 1.37 -12.05
N SER A 121 -5.23 1.22 -10.80
CA SER A 121 -5.36 -0.08 -10.17
C SER A 121 -6.55 -0.78 -10.79
N LEU A 122 -6.39 -2.03 -11.19
CA LEU A 122 -7.53 -2.90 -11.52
C LEU A 122 -8.23 -3.36 -10.23
N ASP A 123 -7.81 -2.85 -9.06
CA ASP A 123 -8.41 -3.15 -7.78
C ASP A 123 -9.68 -2.30 -7.61
N ASP A 124 -10.75 -2.97 -7.28
CA ASP A 124 -12.03 -2.40 -6.91
C ASP A 124 -11.97 -1.87 -5.47
N ASP A 125 -11.05 -0.89 -5.23
CA ASP A 125 -10.81 -0.28 -3.91
C ASP A 125 -12.03 0.50 -3.40
N ALA A 126 -12.97 0.83 -4.29
CA ALA A 126 -14.22 1.51 -3.92
C ALA A 126 -15.10 0.65 -2.99
N ASN A 127 -14.99 -0.70 -3.06
CA ASN A 127 -15.72 -1.59 -2.17
C ASN A 127 -15.06 -1.77 -0.79
N LEU A 128 -13.78 -1.43 -0.63
CA LEU A 128 -13.07 -1.55 0.65
C LEU A 128 -13.23 -0.30 1.54
N ALA A 129 -13.39 0.87 0.95
CA ALA A 129 -13.62 2.11 1.70
C ALA A 129 -15.01 2.15 2.37
N SER A 130 -15.94 1.31 1.94
CA SER A 130 -17.31 1.23 2.48
C SER A 130 -17.53 0.07 3.48
N VAL A 131 -16.54 -0.81 3.67
CA VAL A 131 -16.63 -1.83 4.72
C VAL A 131 -16.13 -1.21 6.02
N PRO A 132 -16.98 -0.99 7.05
CA PRO A 132 -16.50 -0.57 8.36
C PRO A 132 -15.45 -1.59 8.80
N VAL A 133 -14.26 -1.12 9.16
CA VAL A 133 -13.21 -1.95 9.76
C VAL A 133 -13.84 -2.61 10.99
N LYS A 134 -14.21 -3.87 10.85
CA LYS A 134 -14.71 -4.66 11.99
C LYS A 134 -13.51 -4.74 12.93
N ALA A 135 -13.59 -4.02 14.05
CA ALA A 135 -12.55 -4.02 15.06
C ALA A 135 -12.16 -5.48 15.32
N ALA A 136 -10.85 -5.76 15.29
CA ALA A 136 -10.37 -7.10 15.59
C ALA A 136 -10.98 -7.55 16.91
N LYS A 137 -11.62 -8.72 16.90
CA LYS A 137 -12.27 -9.23 18.12
C LYS A 137 -11.19 -9.39 19.18
N PRO A 138 -11.42 -8.96 20.43
CA PRO A 138 -10.47 -9.17 21.50
C PRO A 138 -10.27 -10.67 21.72
N GLY A 139 -9.01 -11.10 21.91
CA GLY A 139 -8.69 -12.45 22.31
C GLY A 139 -9.28 -12.74 23.70
N LEU A 140 -9.72 -13.97 23.92
CA LEU A 140 -10.30 -14.38 25.20
C LEU A 140 -9.22 -15.08 26.05
N SER A 141 -8.93 -14.54 27.27
CA SER A 141 -8.03 -15.19 28.22
C SER A 141 -8.58 -16.53 28.71
N LYS A 142 -7.72 -17.39 29.25
CA LYS A 142 -8.12 -18.71 29.71
C LYS A 142 -9.19 -18.63 30.82
N GLU A 143 -8.98 -17.73 31.78
CA GLU A 143 -9.90 -17.53 32.91
C GLU A 143 -11.30 -17.06 32.44
N ARG A 144 -11.33 -16.06 31.56
CA ARG A 144 -12.58 -15.55 30.97
C ARG A 144 -13.25 -16.56 30.07
N PHE A 145 -12.51 -17.47 29.45
CA PHE A 145 -13.07 -18.55 28.66
C PHE A 145 -13.75 -19.57 29.56
N GLU A 146 -13.17 -19.96 30.72
CA GLU A 146 -13.76 -20.84 31.69
C GLU A 146 -15.06 -20.27 32.29
N GLU A 147 -15.09 -18.96 32.62
CA GLU A 147 -16.31 -18.25 33.04
C GLU A 147 -17.39 -18.27 31.94
N ALA A 148 -17.01 -18.11 30.68
CA ALA A 148 -17.93 -18.17 29.55
C ALA A 148 -18.53 -19.59 29.37
N LEU A 149 -17.76 -20.67 29.61
CA LEU A 149 -18.24 -22.04 29.55
C LEU A 149 -19.30 -22.28 30.60
N VAL A 150 -19.07 -21.83 31.85
CA VAL A 150 -20.07 -21.91 32.94
C VAL A 150 -21.35 -21.16 32.57
N SER A 151 -21.21 -19.94 32.03
CA SER A 151 -22.37 -19.14 31.61
C SER A 151 -23.14 -19.77 30.43
N ILE A 152 -22.49 -20.54 29.56
CA ILE A 152 -23.15 -21.30 28.49
C ILE A 152 -23.91 -22.49 29.08
N GLN A 153 -23.33 -23.24 30.04
CA GLN A 153 -23.95 -24.35 30.71
C GLN A 153 -25.18 -23.89 31.50
N ASP A 154 -25.12 -22.72 32.15
CA ASP A 154 -26.24 -22.09 32.86
C ASP A 154 -27.33 -21.50 31.92
N GLY A 155 -27.15 -21.56 30.60
CA GLY A 155 -28.08 -21.00 29.62
C GLY A 155 -28.10 -19.47 29.54
N LYS A 156 -27.16 -18.77 30.23
CA LYS A 156 -27.06 -17.30 30.25
C LYS A 156 -26.35 -16.72 29.04
N PHE A 157 -25.56 -17.54 28.34
CA PHE A 157 -24.78 -17.14 27.16
C PHE A 157 -24.83 -18.24 26.08
N THR A 158 -24.53 -17.91 24.82
CA THR A 158 -24.58 -18.88 23.72
C THR A 158 -23.28 -18.95 22.97
N ILE A 159 -22.92 -20.15 22.46
CA ILE A 159 -21.69 -20.37 21.65
C ILE A 159 -21.61 -19.44 20.43
N PRO A 160 -22.70 -19.22 19.64
CA PRO A 160 -22.65 -18.25 18.53
C PRO A 160 -22.27 -16.84 18.96
N LYS A 161 -22.84 -16.37 20.10
CA LYS A 161 -22.55 -15.03 20.63
C LYS A 161 -21.11 -14.90 21.14
N LEU A 162 -20.55 -15.97 21.71
CA LEU A 162 -19.14 -16.03 22.11
C LEU A 162 -18.22 -15.88 20.90
N ARG A 163 -18.48 -16.60 19.83
CA ARG A 163 -17.72 -16.54 18.57
C ARG A 163 -17.91 -15.21 17.83
N GLU A 164 -19.01 -14.55 18.01
CA GLU A 164 -19.26 -13.22 17.44
C GLU A 164 -18.45 -12.14 18.16
N THR A 165 -18.30 -12.25 19.49
CA THR A 165 -17.69 -11.22 20.34
C THR A 165 -16.17 -11.37 20.46
N PHE A 166 -15.64 -12.60 20.50
CA PHE A 166 -14.23 -12.88 20.78
C PHE A 166 -13.57 -13.70 19.68
N GLU A 167 -12.26 -13.50 19.53
CA GLU A 167 -11.40 -14.37 18.74
C GLU A 167 -10.94 -15.54 19.61
N LEU A 168 -11.34 -16.76 19.22
CA LEU A 168 -11.08 -17.99 19.99
C LEU A 168 -9.89 -18.74 19.40
N THR A 169 -9.02 -19.26 20.26
CA THR A 169 -7.93 -20.15 19.87
C THR A 169 -8.46 -21.52 19.42
N ASP A 170 -7.62 -22.30 18.70
CA ASP A 170 -7.98 -23.66 18.27
C ASP A 170 -8.32 -24.58 19.45
N LEU A 171 -7.65 -24.42 20.59
CA LEU A 171 -7.93 -25.17 21.81
C LEU A 171 -9.31 -24.80 22.38
N GLN A 172 -9.65 -23.52 22.42
CA GLN A 172 -10.95 -23.05 22.88
C GLN A 172 -12.08 -23.51 21.94
N ASN A 173 -11.86 -23.48 20.62
CA ASN A 173 -12.84 -23.99 19.66
C ASN A 173 -13.07 -25.52 19.81
N LYS A 174 -12.01 -26.30 20.06
CA LYS A 174 -12.14 -27.74 20.34
C LYS A 174 -12.91 -28.00 21.63
N ALA A 175 -12.65 -27.24 22.68
CA ALA A 175 -13.41 -27.37 23.96
C ALA A 175 -14.91 -27.09 23.79
N LEU A 176 -15.29 -26.12 22.95
CA LEU A 176 -16.71 -25.82 22.65
C LEU A 176 -17.41 -26.89 21.79
N MET A 177 -16.67 -27.78 21.12
CA MET A 177 -17.27 -28.89 20.38
C MET A 177 -17.61 -30.09 21.26
N LEU A 178 -17.15 -30.08 22.51
CA LEU A 178 -17.36 -31.15 23.49
C LEU A 178 -18.51 -30.84 24.48
N LEU A 179 -19.15 -29.68 24.37
CA LEU A 179 -20.34 -29.27 25.10
C LEU A 179 -21.62 -29.60 24.34
#